data_36732273d8ddbbdddae654d4f3cb7251
#
_entry.id   36732273d8ddbbdddae654d4f3cb7251
#
_cell.length_a   1.000
_cell.length_b   1.000
_cell.length_c   1.000
_cell.angle_alpha   90.00
_cell.angle_beta   90.00
_cell.angle_gamma   90.00
#
_symmetry.space_group_name_H-M   'P 1'
#
loop_
_entity.id
_entity.type
_entity.pdbx_description
1 polymer ?
#
loop_
_entity_poly.entity_id
_entity_poly.type
_entity_poly.pdbx_seq_one_letter_code
_entity_poly.pdbx_strand_id
1 'polypeptide(L)'
;MKLIKLNIFFILFMYCVSIKAQSFRAPLVVAVVVDQMKYEYVDRFWDNYGDKGIKKLTKEGVFCRNTQYNYIPTYTGPGHASIFTGTTPSVHGIIGNNWYDRNSFDPVYCAGDWKSQTVCFCKNPHSKDNIGSGRMSPVSLLCNTVGDQLKLKDSLSKVFGVSIKDRGAILSTGALADGAYWLNSSAEWISSSYYYDSLPNWVKDFTNKNTALSYMKNNWRGISFDLDLKKLVEENGLAAIKGTPKGNDFTLDFAKRLIHEEGLGKDIHTDLLVISFSSTDYIGHKYGPDSEQVKSAYINFDNNLARLIQFLDENIGKDNYQMMLTSDHGAGTSPNLIEEKKLKGGNFNSSKVLSKLNNDLELFFGVNNLIARYSNMQFYLDFNKIDSIKISFDEVYKKTQQILLNENSVKSVYNIKSLNLSHPTNITKMLINGIQTERSGDIFIVLKPGYIEWSSKQGTSHGTHYNYDTHVPLFFYGANISSKINYDKVCISDIAPTLSILMGVGFPNACTGNPIKGVLK
;
A
#
# COMPACT_ATOMS: atom_id res chain seq x y z
N MET A 1 -59.78 -1.87 -37.00
CA MET A 1 -59.51 -2.57 -35.74
C MET A 1 -58.21 -3.41 -35.74
N LYS A 2 -57.85 -4.14 -36.79
CA LYS A 2 -56.59 -4.93 -36.82
C LYS A 2 -55.30 -4.09 -36.83
N LEU A 3 -55.25 -2.94 -37.49
CA LEU A 3 -54.09 -2.05 -37.52
C LEU A 3 -53.81 -1.36 -36.16
N ILE A 4 -54.86 -1.00 -35.42
CA ILE A 4 -54.72 -0.36 -34.12
C ILE A 4 -54.16 -1.35 -33.08
N LYS A 5 -54.57 -2.63 -33.14
CA LYS A 5 -54.04 -3.68 -32.26
C LYS A 5 -52.56 -3.99 -32.55
N LEU A 6 -52.11 -3.91 -33.79
CA LEU A 6 -50.72 -4.14 -34.18
C LEU A 6 -49.82 -3.00 -33.69
N ASN A 7 -50.25 -1.75 -33.77
CA ASN A 7 -49.50 -0.61 -33.28
C ASN A 7 -49.36 -0.58 -31.74
N ILE A 8 -50.39 -1.00 -31.00
CA ILE A 8 -50.33 -1.10 -29.54
C ILE A 8 -49.35 -2.20 -29.11
N PHE A 9 -49.33 -3.32 -29.84
CA PHE A 9 -48.38 -4.42 -29.56
C PHE A 9 -46.93 -4.00 -29.85
N PHE A 10 -46.69 -3.21 -30.88
CA PHE A 10 -45.37 -2.68 -31.24
C PHE A 10 -44.89 -1.62 -30.23
N ILE A 11 -45.79 -0.76 -29.74
CA ILE A 11 -45.48 0.24 -28.69
C ILE A 11 -45.21 -0.45 -27.36
N LEU A 12 -45.97 -1.48 -26.96
CA LEU A 12 -45.69 -2.28 -25.78
C LEU A 12 -44.37 -3.07 -25.90
N PHE A 13 -44.03 -3.59 -27.08
CA PHE A 13 -42.79 -4.28 -27.35
C PHE A 13 -41.59 -3.30 -27.30
N MET A 14 -41.72 -2.08 -27.83
CA MET A 14 -40.71 -1.03 -27.70
C MET A 14 -40.53 -0.56 -26.24
N TYR A 15 -41.60 -0.53 -25.43
CA TYR A 15 -41.50 -0.22 -24.01
C TYR A 15 -40.82 -1.34 -23.19
N CYS A 16 -41.00 -2.60 -23.55
CA CYS A 16 -40.31 -3.73 -22.94
C CYS A 16 -38.82 -3.82 -23.35
N VAL A 17 -38.43 -3.32 -24.53
CA VAL A 17 -37.04 -3.31 -24.99
C VAL A 17 -36.24 -2.13 -24.43
N SER A 18 -36.93 -1.15 -23.82
CA SER A 18 -36.28 -0.03 -23.11
C SER A 18 -35.90 -0.33 -21.65
N ILE A 19 -35.91 -1.59 -21.22
CA ILE A 19 -35.18 -1.96 -20.02
C ILE A 19 -33.69 -1.82 -20.40
N LYS A 20 -33.14 -0.61 -20.16
CA LYS A 20 -31.71 -0.41 -20.11
C LYS A 20 -31.19 -1.53 -19.20
N ALA A 21 -30.39 -2.42 -19.73
CA ALA A 21 -29.61 -3.34 -18.91
C ALA A 21 -28.82 -2.45 -17.95
N GLN A 22 -29.37 -2.21 -16.78
CA GLN A 22 -28.68 -1.49 -15.72
C GLN A 22 -27.50 -2.40 -15.43
N SER A 23 -26.29 -1.96 -15.78
CA SER A 23 -25.09 -2.73 -15.53
C SER A 23 -25.10 -3.12 -14.05
N PHE A 24 -25.09 -4.41 -13.77
CA PHE A 24 -25.09 -4.90 -12.39
C PHE A 24 -23.95 -4.25 -11.64
N ARG A 25 -24.24 -3.72 -10.47
CA ARG A 25 -23.25 -3.19 -9.51
C ARG A 25 -23.43 -3.92 -8.21
N ALA A 26 -22.33 -4.41 -7.68
CA ALA A 26 -22.37 -5.01 -6.36
C ALA A 26 -22.62 -3.93 -5.30
N PRO A 27 -23.51 -4.17 -4.33
CA PRO A 27 -23.68 -3.26 -3.20
C PRO A 27 -22.40 -3.04 -2.37
N LEU A 28 -21.46 -3.98 -2.40
CA LEU A 28 -20.19 -3.86 -1.68
C LEU A 28 -19.00 -4.22 -2.56
N VAL A 29 -18.01 -3.36 -2.59
CA VAL A 29 -16.67 -3.65 -3.12
C VAL A 29 -15.67 -3.70 -1.96
N VAL A 30 -14.97 -4.83 -1.81
CA VAL A 30 -13.94 -5.01 -0.79
C VAL A 30 -12.57 -5.05 -1.47
N ALA A 31 -11.75 -4.04 -1.24
CA ALA A 31 -10.38 -3.99 -1.75
C ALA A 31 -9.40 -4.45 -0.65
N VAL A 32 -8.74 -5.58 -0.88
CA VAL A 32 -7.76 -6.15 0.04
C VAL A 32 -6.36 -5.85 -0.46
N VAL A 33 -5.54 -5.19 0.38
CA VAL A 33 -4.12 -4.98 0.14
C VAL A 33 -3.32 -5.78 1.15
N VAL A 34 -2.41 -6.64 0.70
CA VAL A 34 -1.54 -7.45 1.56
C VAL A 34 -0.14 -6.87 1.51
N ASP A 35 0.25 -6.18 2.57
CA ASP A 35 1.52 -5.45 2.65
C ASP A 35 2.72 -6.41 2.49
N GLN A 36 3.60 -6.11 1.53
CA GLN A 36 4.80 -6.88 1.20
C GLN A 36 4.53 -8.28 0.60
N MET A 37 3.41 -8.49 -0.10
CA MET A 37 3.12 -9.78 -0.72
C MET A 37 3.78 -9.90 -2.09
N LYS A 38 4.88 -10.65 -2.17
CA LYS A 38 5.52 -11.02 -3.44
C LYS A 38 4.59 -11.92 -4.26
N TYR A 39 4.59 -11.74 -5.58
CA TYR A 39 3.86 -12.62 -6.48
C TYR A 39 4.18 -14.11 -6.25
N GLU A 40 5.47 -14.43 -6.10
CA GLU A 40 5.93 -15.83 -5.95
C GLU A 40 5.34 -16.56 -4.74
N TYR A 41 4.82 -15.86 -3.72
CA TYR A 41 4.20 -16.50 -2.56
C TYR A 41 2.91 -17.23 -2.91
N VAL A 42 2.23 -16.86 -4.00
CA VAL A 42 1.05 -17.59 -4.51
C VAL A 42 1.44 -19.00 -4.94
N ASP A 43 2.52 -19.13 -5.71
CA ASP A 43 2.98 -20.41 -6.22
C ASP A 43 3.82 -21.17 -5.15
N ARG A 44 4.69 -20.45 -4.43
CA ARG A 44 5.62 -21.02 -3.43
C ARG A 44 4.93 -21.69 -2.24
N PHE A 45 3.82 -21.11 -1.78
CA PHE A 45 3.08 -21.64 -0.63
C PHE A 45 1.80 -22.38 -1.06
N TRP A 46 1.64 -22.66 -2.35
CA TRP A 46 0.42 -23.23 -2.91
C TRP A 46 -0.07 -24.48 -2.17
N ASP A 47 0.81 -25.44 -1.91
CA ASP A 47 0.46 -26.69 -1.23
C ASP A 47 0.06 -26.51 0.25
N ASN A 48 0.43 -25.36 0.84
CA ASN A 48 0.12 -25.03 2.23
C ASN A 48 -1.18 -24.22 2.38
N TYR A 49 -1.69 -23.62 1.29
CA TYR A 49 -2.95 -22.88 1.31
C TYR A 49 -4.16 -23.82 1.36
N GLY A 50 -5.21 -23.37 2.06
CA GLY A 50 -6.52 -24.03 2.08
C GLY A 50 -7.30 -23.80 0.77
N ASP A 51 -8.39 -24.55 0.58
CA ASP A 51 -9.19 -24.45 -0.65
C ASP A 51 -10.09 -23.19 -0.71
N LYS A 52 -10.29 -22.49 0.42
CA LYS A 52 -11.30 -21.43 0.57
C LYS A 52 -10.71 -19.99 0.52
N GLY A 53 -9.38 -19.85 0.48
CA GLY A 53 -8.66 -18.58 0.41
C GLY A 53 -8.10 -18.30 -0.99
N ILE A 54 -6.78 -18.20 -1.11
CA ILE A 54 -6.07 -17.89 -2.37
C ILE A 54 -6.40 -18.87 -3.48
N LYS A 55 -6.50 -20.18 -3.17
CA LYS A 55 -6.91 -21.18 -4.15
C LYS A 55 -8.29 -20.93 -4.71
N LYS A 56 -9.25 -20.47 -3.88
CA LYS A 56 -10.60 -20.11 -4.31
C LYS A 56 -10.55 -18.92 -5.27
N LEU A 57 -9.82 -17.85 -4.92
CA LEU A 57 -9.67 -16.68 -5.81
C LEU A 57 -9.04 -17.08 -7.16
N THR A 58 -8.06 -17.97 -7.15
CA THR A 58 -7.40 -18.46 -8.38
C THR A 58 -8.34 -19.28 -9.26
N LYS A 59 -9.20 -20.11 -8.66
CA LYS A 59 -10.10 -21.02 -9.38
C LYS A 59 -11.37 -20.33 -9.88
N GLU A 60 -11.91 -19.40 -9.10
CA GLU A 60 -13.25 -18.82 -9.33
C GLU A 60 -13.20 -17.35 -9.77
N GLY A 61 -12.07 -16.66 -9.61
CA GLY A 61 -11.88 -15.26 -9.97
C GLY A 61 -10.99 -15.03 -11.19
N VAL A 62 -10.69 -13.77 -11.46
CA VAL A 62 -9.65 -13.35 -12.41
C VAL A 62 -8.33 -13.26 -11.69
N PHE A 63 -7.33 -14.03 -12.13
CA PHE A 63 -5.96 -13.95 -11.63
C PHE A 63 -5.04 -13.31 -12.65
N CYS A 64 -4.54 -12.10 -12.40
CA CYS A 64 -3.57 -11.39 -13.23
C CYS A 64 -2.15 -11.80 -12.81
N ARG A 65 -1.50 -12.67 -13.59
CA ARG A 65 -0.19 -13.25 -13.24
C ARG A 65 1.00 -12.33 -13.50
N ASN A 66 0.82 -11.22 -14.18
CA ASN A 66 1.90 -10.30 -14.57
C ASN A 66 1.59 -8.85 -14.19
N THR A 67 1.30 -8.65 -12.90
CA THR A 67 1.02 -7.32 -12.34
C THR A 67 2.30 -6.69 -11.80
N GLN A 68 2.63 -5.49 -12.28
CA GLN A 68 3.91 -4.84 -12.04
C GLN A 68 3.73 -3.39 -11.57
N TYR A 69 4.57 -2.99 -10.63
CA TYR A 69 4.83 -1.58 -10.34
C TYR A 69 5.69 -0.99 -11.46
N ASN A 70 5.30 0.18 -11.95
CA ASN A 70 5.96 0.89 -13.06
C ASN A 70 6.73 2.14 -12.61
N TYR A 71 7.07 2.22 -11.32
CA TYR A 71 7.83 3.30 -10.71
C TYR A 71 8.76 2.78 -9.60
N ILE A 72 9.64 3.63 -9.15
CA ILE A 72 10.51 3.46 -7.96
C ILE A 72 10.60 4.80 -7.22
N PRO A 73 10.72 4.75 -5.87
CA PRO A 73 10.83 3.57 -5.01
C PRO A 73 9.48 2.91 -4.69
N THR A 74 9.51 1.59 -4.46
CA THR A 74 8.34 0.77 -4.12
C THR A 74 8.18 0.69 -2.60
N TYR A 75 7.39 1.59 -2.03
CA TYR A 75 7.09 1.69 -0.60
C TYR A 75 5.59 1.65 -0.33
N THR A 76 5.21 1.40 0.95
CA THR A 76 3.80 1.27 1.38
C THR A 76 2.93 2.47 0.98
N GLY A 77 3.37 3.70 1.31
CA GLY A 77 2.61 4.92 0.98
C GLY A 77 2.36 5.08 -0.52
N PRO A 78 3.41 5.13 -1.37
CA PRO A 78 3.25 5.16 -2.81
C PRO A 78 2.43 4.00 -3.38
N GLY A 79 2.59 2.78 -2.84
CA GLY A 79 1.87 1.60 -3.28
C GLY A 79 0.35 1.75 -3.10
N HIS A 80 -0.09 2.05 -1.87
CA HIS A 80 -1.50 2.28 -1.59
C HIS A 80 -2.06 3.45 -2.40
N ALA A 81 -1.35 4.59 -2.45
CA ALA A 81 -1.80 5.72 -3.26
C ALA A 81 -1.99 5.34 -4.74
N SER A 82 -1.03 4.63 -5.36
CA SER A 82 -1.10 4.27 -6.78
C SER A 82 -2.23 3.30 -7.11
N ILE A 83 -2.51 2.32 -6.22
CA ILE A 83 -3.62 1.36 -6.38
C ILE A 83 -4.95 2.10 -6.50
N PHE A 84 -5.19 3.12 -5.67
CA PHE A 84 -6.51 3.75 -5.55
C PHE A 84 -6.66 5.07 -6.31
N THR A 85 -5.56 5.71 -6.74
CA THR A 85 -5.59 6.89 -7.62
C THR A 85 -5.49 6.52 -9.10
N GLY A 86 -4.98 5.33 -9.42
CA GLY A 86 -4.74 4.89 -10.81
C GLY A 86 -3.62 5.64 -11.50
N THR A 87 -2.68 6.21 -10.73
CA THR A 87 -1.53 6.93 -11.28
C THR A 87 -0.25 6.66 -10.48
N THR A 88 0.80 7.40 -10.71
CA THR A 88 2.14 7.17 -10.15
C THR A 88 2.57 8.29 -9.19
N PRO A 89 3.60 8.09 -8.36
CA PRO A 89 4.10 9.07 -7.41
C PRO A 89 4.38 10.46 -8.00
N SER A 90 4.84 10.53 -9.25
CA SER A 90 5.06 11.79 -9.95
C SER A 90 3.80 12.66 -10.09
N VAL A 91 2.63 12.05 -10.03
CA VAL A 91 1.32 12.70 -10.19
C VAL A 91 0.57 12.80 -8.87
N HIS A 92 0.37 11.67 -8.15
CA HIS A 92 -0.35 11.69 -6.88
C HIS A 92 0.48 12.26 -5.72
N GLY A 93 1.78 12.50 -5.90
CA GLY A 93 2.63 13.22 -4.96
C GLY A 93 3.19 12.41 -3.78
N ILE A 94 2.76 11.18 -3.57
CA ILE A 94 3.27 10.32 -2.49
C ILE A 94 4.52 9.59 -3.00
N ILE A 95 5.69 10.20 -2.79
CA ILE A 95 6.98 9.71 -3.33
C ILE A 95 7.68 8.69 -2.43
N GLY A 96 7.20 8.49 -1.22
CA GLY A 96 7.76 7.60 -0.21
C GLY A 96 6.87 7.57 1.02
N ASN A 97 7.26 6.82 2.05
CA ASN A 97 6.59 6.91 3.35
C ASN A 97 6.90 8.24 4.04
N ASN A 98 8.10 8.76 3.82
CA ASN A 98 8.57 10.06 4.30
C ASN A 98 9.38 10.73 3.19
N TRP A 99 9.45 12.06 3.23
CA TRP A 99 10.38 12.87 2.44
C TRP A 99 10.78 14.11 3.23
N TYR A 100 11.53 15.03 2.65
CA TYR A 100 11.88 16.30 3.26
C TYR A 100 11.28 17.46 2.47
N ASP A 101 10.72 18.44 3.20
CA ASP A 101 10.40 19.73 2.62
C ASP A 101 11.68 20.35 2.07
N ARG A 102 11.62 20.89 0.83
CA ARG A 102 12.83 21.36 0.14
C ARG A 102 13.37 22.68 0.69
N ASN A 103 12.54 23.48 1.37
CA ASN A 103 12.92 24.79 1.87
C ASN A 103 13.43 24.72 3.32
N SER A 104 12.69 23.98 4.17
CA SER A 104 13.03 23.88 5.59
C SER A 104 13.88 22.65 5.93
N PHE A 105 13.94 21.64 5.04
CA PHE A 105 14.47 20.31 5.31
C PHE A 105 13.83 19.59 6.50
N ASP A 106 12.59 19.97 6.85
CA ASP A 106 11.82 19.26 7.83
C ASP A 106 11.26 17.95 7.27
N PRO A 107 11.17 16.90 8.10
CA PRO A 107 10.60 15.63 7.66
C PRO A 107 9.09 15.76 7.45
N VAL A 108 8.62 15.29 6.30
CA VAL A 108 7.20 15.19 5.95
C VAL A 108 6.82 13.71 5.93
N TYR A 109 5.78 13.34 6.68
CA TYR A 109 5.20 11.99 6.63
C TYR A 109 4.04 11.96 5.63
N CYS A 110 3.93 10.88 4.84
CA CYS A 110 3.00 10.80 3.70
C CYS A 110 1.51 10.94 4.06
N ALA A 111 1.12 10.60 5.28
CA ALA A 111 -0.23 10.80 5.82
C ALA A 111 -0.28 11.85 6.92
N GLY A 112 0.83 12.56 7.20
CA GLY A 112 0.93 13.54 8.29
C GLY A 112 0.07 14.78 8.06
N ASP A 113 -0.68 15.17 9.10
CA ASP A 113 -1.48 16.40 9.11
C ASP A 113 -1.47 17.02 10.51
N TRP A 114 -0.67 18.07 10.67
CA TRP A 114 -0.55 18.78 11.96
C TRP A 114 -1.83 19.48 12.41
N LYS A 115 -2.81 19.71 11.51
CA LYS A 115 -4.11 20.32 11.82
C LYS A 115 -5.07 19.33 12.45
N SER A 116 -4.89 18.05 12.17
CA SER A 116 -5.72 16.98 12.73
C SER A 116 -5.28 16.58 14.14
N GLN A 117 -6.20 15.98 14.88
CA GLN A 117 -5.98 15.47 16.23
C GLN A 117 -6.38 14.00 16.32
N THR A 118 -5.83 13.29 17.31
CA THR A 118 -6.21 11.90 17.58
C THR A 118 -7.61 11.83 18.15
N VAL A 119 -8.43 10.95 17.56
CA VAL A 119 -9.77 10.62 18.08
C VAL A 119 -9.76 9.14 18.46
N CYS A 120 -9.94 8.85 19.76
CA CYS A 120 -9.85 7.49 20.28
C CYS A 120 -10.61 7.31 21.60
N PHE A 121 -10.86 6.04 21.94
CA PHE A 121 -11.24 5.60 23.29
C PHE A 121 -10.02 5.05 24.04
N CYS A 122 -8.87 5.67 23.87
CA CYS A 122 -7.60 5.23 24.43
C CYS A 122 -7.58 5.36 25.96
N LYS A 123 -6.88 4.44 26.64
CA LYS A 123 -6.69 4.49 28.09
C LYS A 123 -5.96 5.76 28.56
N ASN A 124 -5.00 6.26 27.76
CA ASN A 124 -4.23 7.47 28.03
C ASN A 124 -4.26 8.42 26.83
N PRO A 125 -5.39 9.10 26.53
CA PRO A 125 -5.53 9.92 25.32
C PRO A 125 -4.55 11.10 25.27
N HIS A 126 -4.04 11.56 26.41
CA HIS A 126 -3.11 12.69 26.52
C HIS A 126 -1.62 12.28 26.57
N SER A 127 -1.28 11.02 26.38
CA SER A 127 0.12 10.61 26.23
C SER A 127 0.72 11.22 24.95
N LYS A 128 2.04 11.52 24.96
CA LYS A 128 2.73 12.08 23.78
C LYS A 128 2.53 11.18 22.55
N ASP A 129 2.56 9.87 22.73
CA ASP A 129 2.37 8.89 21.66
C ASP A 129 0.96 8.96 21.08
N ASN A 130 -0.07 9.10 21.92
CA ASN A 130 -1.46 9.18 21.46
C ASN A 130 -1.77 10.53 20.80
N ILE A 131 -1.23 11.64 21.30
CA ILE A 131 -1.42 12.96 20.68
C ILE A 131 -0.94 12.98 19.22
N GLY A 132 0.20 12.36 18.93
CA GLY A 132 0.79 12.31 17.58
C GLY A 132 0.14 11.29 16.63
N SER A 133 -0.35 10.16 17.17
CA SER A 133 -0.79 9.01 16.38
C SER A 133 -1.98 9.25 15.46
N GLY A 134 -2.83 10.25 15.75
CA GLY A 134 -3.99 10.63 14.94
C GLY A 134 -3.84 11.96 14.19
N ARG A 135 -2.67 12.57 14.18
CA ARG A 135 -2.38 13.75 13.35
C ARG A 135 -2.15 13.34 11.90
N MET A 136 -3.18 12.72 11.31
CA MET A 136 -3.11 12.07 10.02
C MET A 136 -4.35 12.40 9.18
N SER A 137 -4.13 12.60 7.87
CA SER A 137 -5.19 12.80 6.87
C SER A 137 -4.66 12.54 5.46
N PRO A 138 -5.50 12.50 4.42
CA PRO A 138 -5.06 12.32 3.03
C PRO A 138 -4.52 13.63 2.39
N VAL A 139 -4.26 14.69 3.15
CA VAL A 139 -3.89 16.03 2.64
C VAL A 139 -2.68 16.04 1.72
N SER A 140 -1.79 15.06 1.85
CA SER A 140 -0.60 14.93 0.98
C SER A 140 -0.89 14.38 -0.41
N LEU A 141 -2.09 13.79 -0.65
CA LEU A 141 -2.51 13.37 -1.99
C LEU A 141 -2.79 14.59 -2.86
N LEU A 142 -2.22 14.61 -4.07
CA LEU A 142 -2.43 15.68 -5.05
C LEU A 142 -3.58 15.39 -6.03
N CYS A 143 -4.25 14.27 -5.89
CA CYS A 143 -5.36 13.85 -6.76
C CYS A 143 -6.36 12.97 -6.01
N ASN A 144 -7.53 12.75 -6.64
CA ASN A 144 -8.59 11.95 -6.08
C ASN A 144 -8.30 10.45 -6.17
N THR A 145 -8.91 9.71 -5.24
CA THR A 145 -8.98 8.24 -5.28
C THR A 145 -10.27 7.77 -5.97
N VAL A 146 -10.35 6.46 -6.21
CA VAL A 146 -11.59 5.84 -6.66
C VAL A 146 -12.70 5.92 -5.59
N GLY A 147 -12.33 5.97 -4.29
CA GLY A 147 -13.26 6.22 -3.19
C GLY A 147 -13.86 7.63 -3.26
N ASP A 148 -13.04 8.64 -3.57
CA ASP A 148 -13.54 10.00 -3.79
C ASP A 148 -14.53 10.06 -4.98
N GLN A 149 -14.23 9.35 -6.07
CA GLN A 149 -15.14 9.28 -7.23
C GLN A 149 -16.46 8.61 -6.88
N LEU A 150 -16.43 7.61 -6.00
CA LEU A 150 -17.64 6.96 -5.52
C LEU A 150 -18.52 7.95 -4.73
N LYS A 151 -17.94 8.68 -3.80
CA LYS A 151 -18.62 9.71 -3.01
C LYS A 151 -19.14 10.88 -3.86
N LEU A 152 -18.38 11.32 -4.86
CA LEU A 152 -18.79 12.36 -5.80
C LEU A 152 -19.98 11.92 -6.68
N LYS A 153 -20.04 10.64 -7.04
CA LYS A 153 -21.12 10.07 -7.83
C LYS A 153 -22.38 9.86 -7.01
N ASP A 154 -22.22 9.37 -5.79
CA ASP A 154 -23.30 9.01 -4.88
C ASP A 154 -22.88 9.30 -3.44
N SER A 155 -23.42 10.37 -2.88
CA SER A 155 -23.08 10.81 -1.50
C SER A 155 -23.56 9.83 -0.42
N LEU A 156 -24.50 8.93 -0.74
CA LEU A 156 -25.01 7.90 0.17
C LEU A 156 -24.13 6.64 0.20
N SER A 157 -23.28 6.45 -0.81
CA SER A 157 -22.23 5.42 -0.77
C SER A 157 -21.28 5.65 0.40
N LYS A 158 -20.81 4.59 1.02
CA LYS A 158 -19.88 4.64 2.16
C LYS A 158 -18.49 4.17 1.74
N VAL A 159 -17.46 4.89 2.22
CA VAL A 159 -16.05 4.59 1.93
C VAL A 159 -15.27 4.52 3.22
N PHE A 160 -14.75 3.33 3.55
CA PHE A 160 -13.99 3.09 4.77
C PHE A 160 -12.65 2.41 4.51
N GLY A 161 -11.66 2.73 5.37
CA GLY A 161 -10.35 2.10 5.38
C GLY A 161 -9.97 1.52 6.73
N VAL A 162 -9.41 0.31 6.73
CA VAL A 162 -8.92 -0.38 7.94
C VAL A 162 -7.53 -0.92 7.69
N SER A 163 -6.57 -0.55 8.53
CA SER A 163 -5.21 -1.06 8.48
C SER A 163 -4.51 -0.92 9.83
N ILE A 164 -3.49 -1.71 10.09
CA ILE A 164 -2.57 -1.45 11.21
C ILE A 164 -1.78 -0.15 10.99
N LYS A 165 -1.38 0.12 9.73
CA LYS A 165 -0.66 1.32 9.32
C LYS A 165 -1.64 2.39 8.87
N ASP A 166 -1.55 3.59 9.43
CA ASP A 166 -2.36 4.77 9.07
C ASP A 166 -2.39 5.03 7.56
N ARG A 167 -1.21 5.10 6.91
CA ARG A 167 -1.08 5.33 5.47
C ARG A 167 -1.79 4.29 4.61
N GLY A 168 -1.90 3.04 5.09
CA GLY A 168 -2.63 1.97 4.41
C GLY A 168 -4.15 2.19 4.42
N ALA A 169 -4.70 2.72 5.50
CA ALA A 169 -6.12 3.06 5.60
C ALA A 169 -6.44 4.37 4.87
N ILE A 170 -5.63 5.41 5.08
CA ILE A 170 -5.89 6.80 4.67
C ILE A 170 -5.68 7.01 3.17
N LEU A 171 -4.49 6.62 2.65
CA LEU A 171 -4.13 6.89 1.24
C LEU A 171 -4.93 6.04 0.25
N SER A 172 -5.59 5.00 0.73
CA SER A 172 -6.45 4.12 -0.06
C SER A 172 -7.87 4.65 -0.24
N THR A 173 -8.37 5.42 0.71
CA THR A 173 -9.78 5.85 0.74
C THR A 173 -9.97 7.24 0.16
N GLY A 174 -8.98 8.13 0.32
CA GLY A 174 -9.03 9.49 -0.23
C GLY A 174 -9.64 10.52 0.72
N ALA A 175 -9.92 11.70 0.16
CA ALA A 175 -10.33 12.87 0.91
C ALA A 175 -11.80 12.86 1.36
N LEU A 176 -12.67 12.15 0.64
CA LEU A 176 -14.12 12.12 0.89
C LEU A 176 -14.58 10.88 1.65
N ALA A 177 -13.64 10.09 2.18
CA ALA A 177 -13.97 8.88 2.93
C ALA A 177 -14.79 9.19 4.19
N ASP A 178 -15.73 8.28 4.53
CA ASP A 178 -16.54 8.36 5.75
C ASP A 178 -15.71 7.99 6.99
N GLY A 179 -14.63 7.23 6.82
CA GLY A 179 -13.72 6.93 7.93
C GLY A 179 -12.49 6.10 7.53
N ALA A 180 -11.44 6.27 8.32
CA ALA A 180 -10.25 5.45 8.27
C ALA A 180 -9.80 5.09 9.70
N TYR A 181 -9.43 3.83 9.92
CA TYR A 181 -9.04 3.33 11.24
C TYR A 181 -7.67 2.66 11.17
N TRP A 182 -6.84 2.93 12.19
CA TRP A 182 -5.52 2.33 12.33
C TRP A 182 -5.13 2.12 13.79
N LEU A 183 -3.99 1.46 14.04
CA LEU A 183 -3.52 1.19 15.38
C LEU A 183 -2.48 2.24 15.85
N ASN A 184 -2.68 2.76 17.06
CA ASN A 184 -1.68 3.55 17.76
C ASN A 184 -0.49 2.68 18.24
N SER A 185 0.45 3.28 19.00
CA SER A 185 1.60 2.59 19.59
C SER A 185 1.21 1.57 20.67
N SER A 186 0.02 1.70 21.27
CA SER A 186 -0.53 0.77 22.26
C SER A 186 -1.43 -0.31 21.65
N ALA A 187 -1.47 -0.42 20.33
CA ALA A 187 -2.32 -1.33 19.58
C ALA A 187 -3.83 -1.15 19.88
N GLU A 188 -4.25 0.09 20.05
CA GLU A 188 -5.66 0.48 20.16
C GLU A 188 -6.12 1.07 18.82
N TRP A 189 -7.37 0.76 18.41
CA TRP A 189 -7.97 1.33 17.20
C TRP A 189 -8.30 2.79 17.39
N ILE A 190 -7.77 3.63 16.50
CA ILE A 190 -7.93 5.08 16.51
C ILE A 190 -8.30 5.60 15.13
N SER A 191 -8.67 6.89 15.08
CA SER A 191 -8.82 7.68 13.87
C SER A 191 -8.29 9.11 14.11
N SER A 192 -8.63 10.04 13.24
CA SER A 192 -8.30 11.45 13.38
C SER A 192 -9.53 12.34 13.32
N SER A 193 -9.37 13.58 13.79
CA SER A 193 -10.41 14.62 13.69
C SER A 193 -10.70 15.03 12.24
N TYR A 194 -9.93 14.54 11.27
CA TYR A 194 -10.27 14.66 9.85
C TYR A 194 -11.58 13.93 9.50
N TYR A 195 -11.81 12.76 10.13
CA TYR A 195 -12.96 11.90 9.85
C TYR A 195 -14.05 12.01 10.92
N TYR A 196 -13.68 12.21 12.17
CA TYR A 196 -14.59 12.10 13.32
C TYR A 196 -14.35 13.17 14.37
N ASP A 197 -15.42 13.77 14.89
CA ASP A 197 -15.37 14.53 16.14
C ASP A 197 -15.23 13.57 17.34
N SER A 198 -15.88 12.42 17.27
CA SER A 198 -15.79 11.31 18.24
C SER A 198 -16.01 9.97 17.54
N LEU A 199 -15.29 8.92 17.96
CA LEU A 199 -15.48 7.60 17.38
C LEU A 199 -16.88 7.05 17.68
N PRO A 200 -17.47 6.26 16.75
CA PRO A 200 -18.70 5.53 17.00
C PRO A 200 -18.60 4.61 18.23
N ASN A 201 -19.69 4.48 18.98
CA ASN A 201 -19.72 3.65 20.19
C ASN A 201 -19.33 2.19 19.96
N TRP A 202 -19.63 1.64 18.79
CA TRP A 202 -19.24 0.26 18.47
C TRP A 202 -17.72 0.05 18.48
N VAL A 203 -16.92 1.09 18.18
CA VAL A 203 -15.45 1.02 18.26
C VAL A 203 -15.01 0.85 19.71
N LYS A 204 -15.67 1.56 20.66
CA LYS A 204 -15.44 1.40 22.10
C LYS A 204 -15.77 -0.02 22.56
N ASP A 205 -16.93 -0.52 22.14
CA ASP A 205 -17.38 -1.87 22.49
C ASP A 205 -16.46 -2.95 21.92
N PHE A 206 -16.00 -2.76 20.67
CA PHE A 206 -15.02 -3.65 20.07
C PHE A 206 -13.70 -3.63 20.84
N THR A 207 -13.15 -2.47 21.12
CA THR A 207 -11.86 -2.30 21.81
C THR A 207 -11.90 -2.90 23.23
N ASN A 208 -13.02 -2.75 23.94
CA ASN A 208 -13.17 -3.32 25.28
C ASN A 208 -13.24 -4.86 25.27
N LYS A 209 -13.87 -5.47 24.25
CA LYS A 209 -14.03 -6.92 24.13
C LYS A 209 -12.83 -7.60 23.46
N ASN A 210 -12.19 -6.92 22.51
CA ASN A 210 -11.13 -7.45 21.66
C ASN A 210 -9.86 -6.60 21.83
N THR A 211 -9.17 -6.78 22.94
CA THR A 211 -7.88 -6.11 23.16
C THR A 211 -6.76 -6.85 22.42
N ALA A 212 -5.71 -6.16 21.99
CA ALA A 212 -4.54 -6.80 21.39
C ALA A 212 -4.00 -7.95 22.27
N LEU A 213 -4.03 -7.80 23.60
CA LEU A 213 -3.64 -8.84 24.55
C LEU A 213 -4.49 -10.11 24.43
N SER A 214 -5.78 -9.98 24.08
CA SER A 214 -6.66 -11.16 23.94
C SER A 214 -6.27 -12.06 22.78
N TYR A 215 -5.60 -11.53 21.76
CA TYR A 215 -5.06 -12.28 20.61
C TYR A 215 -3.68 -12.90 20.90
N MET A 216 -2.93 -12.34 21.84
CA MET A 216 -1.54 -12.70 22.13
C MET A 216 -1.38 -13.71 23.28
N LYS A 217 -2.38 -14.60 23.44
CA LYS A 217 -2.42 -15.57 24.57
C LYS A 217 -1.64 -16.85 24.32
N ASN A 218 -1.55 -17.29 23.07
CA ASN A 218 -0.98 -18.58 22.68
C ASN A 218 0.35 -18.37 21.93
N ASN A 219 1.17 -19.42 21.85
CA ASN A 219 2.39 -19.37 21.08
C ASN A 219 2.11 -19.27 19.57
N TRP A 220 3.01 -18.58 18.88
CA TRP A 220 3.12 -18.61 17.42
C TRP A 220 4.16 -19.64 17.02
N ARG A 221 3.74 -20.70 16.34
CA ARG A 221 4.57 -21.88 16.05
C ARG A 221 4.72 -22.12 14.56
N GLY A 222 5.90 -22.59 14.18
CA GLY A 222 6.23 -23.19 12.89
C GLY A 222 7.01 -24.48 13.08
N ILE A 223 7.56 -25.02 12.00
CA ILE A 223 8.36 -26.26 12.06
C ILE A 223 9.64 -26.04 12.87
N SER A 224 10.29 -24.87 12.68
CA SER A 224 11.61 -24.57 13.26
C SER A 224 11.57 -23.48 14.34
N PHE A 225 10.39 -23.03 14.79
CA PHE A 225 10.28 -21.99 15.81
C PHE A 225 9.04 -22.17 16.70
N ASP A 226 9.15 -21.68 17.94
CA ASP A 226 8.07 -21.57 18.92
C ASP A 226 8.25 -20.24 19.68
N LEU A 227 7.38 -19.27 19.41
CA LEU A 227 7.43 -17.94 19.99
C LEU A 227 6.28 -17.75 21.00
N ASP A 228 6.64 -17.55 22.25
CA ASP A 228 5.69 -17.18 23.31
C ASP A 228 5.22 -15.73 23.09
N LEU A 229 3.97 -15.58 22.69
CA LEU A 229 3.40 -14.26 22.39
C LEU A 229 3.13 -13.44 23.66
N LYS A 230 2.92 -14.06 24.84
CA LYS A 230 2.79 -13.33 26.09
C LYS A 230 4.11 -12.67 26.46
N LYS A 231 5.20 -13.46 26.42
CA LYS A 231 6.54 -12.96 26.66
C LYS A 231 6.91 -11.84 25.68
N LEU A 232 6.52 -11.98 24.41
CA LEU A 232 6.75 -10.95 23.40
C LEU A 232 6.05 -9.63 23.76
N VAL A 233 4.84 -9.69 24.34
CA VAL A 233 4.12 -8.51 24.84
C VAL A 233 4.77 -7.93 26.09
N GLU A 234 5.26 -8.76 27.00
CA GLU A 234 5.97 -8.31 28.20
C GLU A 234 7.25 -7.52 27.86
N GLU A 235 7.98 -7.98 26.83
CA GLU A 235 9.24 -7.37 26.38
C GLU A 235 9.05 -6.12 25.50
N ASN A 236 8.02 -6.10 24.65
CA ASN A 236 7.86 -5.09 23.59
C ASN A 236 6.53 -4.31 23.63
N GLY A 237 5.69 -4.55 24.65
CA GLY A 237 4.37 -3.95 24.77
C GLY A 237 3.34 -4.52 23.78
N LEU A 238 2.12 -4.00 23.83
CA LEU A 238 1.00 -4.48 23.01
C LEU A 238 1.23 -4.28 21.50
N ALA A 239 2.05 -3.31 21.11
CA ALA A 239 2.42 -3.09 19.71
C ALA A 239 3.10 -4.28 19.05
N ALA A 240 3.64 -5.22 19.84
CA ALA A 240 4.20 -6.48 19.36
C ALA A 240 3.25 -7.29 18.48
N ILE A 241 1.91 -7.14 18.66
CA ILE A 241 0.91 -7.77 17.81
C ILE A 241 1.11 -7.46 16.33
N LYS A 242 1.56 -6.24 15.99
CA LYS A 242 1.79 -5.79 14.62
C LYS A 242 2.76 -6.69 13.84
N GLY A 243 3.77 -7.23 14.55
CA GLY A 243 4.80 -8.12 14.00
C GLY A 243 4.49 -9.62 14.15
N THR A 244 3.22 -9.99 14.30
CA THR A 244 2.76 -11.37 14.40
C THR A 244 1.54 -11.59 13.49
N PRO A 245 1.20 -12.85 13.10
CA PRO A 245 -0.02 -13.14 12.36
C PRO A 245 -1.31 -12.66 13.06
N LYS A 246 -1.25 -12.49 14.39
CA LYS A 246 -2.38 -12.01 15.21
C LYS A 246 -2.80 -10.58 14.90
N GLY A 247 -1.90 -9.75 14.37
CA GLY A 247 -2.26 -8.43 13.87
C GLY A 247 -3.20 -8.49 12.67
N ASN A 248 -3.02 -9.47 11.77
CA ASN A 248 -3.96 -9.69 10.67
C ASN A 248 -5.30 -10.27 11.16
N ASP A 249 -5.30 -11.18 12.16
CA ASP A 249 -6.53 -11.66 12.80
C ASP A 249 -7.32 -10.47 13.40
N PHE A 250 -6.62 -9.57 14.09
CA PHE A 250 -7.19 -8.38 14.73
C PHE A 250 -7.76 -7.39 13.70
N THR A 251 -7.05 -7.18 12.59
CA THR A 251 -7.51 -6.33 11.47
C THR A 251 -8.78 -6.90 10.83
N LEU A 252 -8.83 -8.21 10.57
CA LEU A 252 -10.00 -8.86 10.00
C LEU A 252 -11.22 -8.74 10.90
N ASP A 253 -11.07 -9.01 12.19
CA ASP A 253 -12.20 -8.98 13.12
C ASP A 253 -12.76 -7.57 13.29
N PHE A 254 -11.90 -6.52 13.27
CA PHE A 254 -12.33 -5.13 13.23
C PHE A 254 -13.08 -4.80 11.92
N ALA A 255 -12.55 -5.20 10.77
CA ALA A 255 -13.19 -4.98 9.47
C ALA A 255 -14.57 -5.65 9.37
N LYS A 256 -14.71 -6.89 9.88
CA LYS A 256 -16.01 -7.59 9.94
C LYS A 256 -17.02 -6.84 10.83
N ARG A 257 -16.54 -6.32 11.96
CA ARG A 257 -17.38 -5.50 12.84
C ARG A 257 -17.82 -4.21 12.17
N LEU A 258 -16.92 -3.53 11.47
CA LEU A 258 -17.23 -2.31 10.70
C LEU A 258 -18.29 -2.60 9.62
N ILE A 259 -18.14 -3.66 8.82
CA ILE A 259 -19.16 -4.05 7.82
C ILE A 259 -20.54 -4.16 8.45
N HIS A 260 -20.62 -4.82 9.61
CA HIS A 260 -21.88 -5.04 10.33
C HIS A 260 -22.47 -3.73 10.88
N GLU A 261 -21.68 -2.94 11.58
CA GLU A 261 -22.14 -1.75 12.31
C GLU A 261 -22.46 -0.57 11.38
N GLU A 262 -21.67 -0.41 10.32
CA GLU A 262 -21.90 0.64 9.32
C GLU A 262 -22.91 0.19 8.24
N GLY A 263 -23.34 -1.08 8.27
CA GLY A 263 -24.31 -1.64 7.34
C GLY A 263 -23.83 -1.66 5.90
N LEU A 264 -22.53 -1.92 5.67
CA LEU A 264 -21.97 -1.91 4.32
C LEU A 264 -22.58 -3.01 3.45
N GLY A 265 -22.95 -2.64 2.22
CA GLY A 265 -23.57 -3.54 1.25
C GLY A 265 -25.00 -3.98 1.58
N LYS A 266 -25.71 -3.25 2.45
CA LYS A 266 -27.07 -3.57 2.89
C LYS A 266 -28.16 -2.82 2.14
N ASP A 267 -27.80 -1.87 1.30
CA ASP A 267 -28.75 -1.08 0.50
C ASP A 267 -28.37 -1.11 -0.99
N ILE A 268 -28.98 -0.21 -1.78
CA ILE A 268 -28.78 -0.13 -3.24
C ILE A 268 -27.56 0.69 -3.65
N HIS A 269 -26.95 1.40 -2.68
CA HIS A 269 -25.77 2.21 -2.91
C HIS A 269 -24.54 1.33 -2.83
N THR A 270 -23.62 1.48 -3.79
CA THR A 270 -22.36 0.72 -3.74
C THR A 270 -21.44 1.30 -2.68
N ASP A 271 -20.97 0.47 -1.77
CA ASP A 271 -19.99 0.83 -0.75
C ASP A 271 -18.59 0.32 -1.09
N LEU A 272 -17.55 1.01 -0.60
CA LEU A 272 -16.15 0.60 -0.72
C LEU A 272 -15.54 0.39 0.65
N LEU A 273 -15.03 -0.81 0.92
CA LEU A 273 -14.20 -1.10 2.07
C LEU A 273 -12.79 -1.46 1.64
N VAL A 274 -11.79 -0.74 2.13
CA VAL A 274 -10.38 -1.10 1.98
C VAL A 274 -9.87 -1.75 3.26
N ILE A 275 -9.31 -2.96 3.13
CA ILE A 275 -8.65 -3.68 4.23
C ILE A 275 -7.18 -3.89 3.84
N SER A 276 -6.26 -3.26 4.58
CA SER A 276 -4.83 -3.46 4.38
C SER A 276 -4.25 -4.30 5.52
N PHE A 277 -3.81 -5.53 5.19
CA PHE A 277 -3.18 -6.46 6.11
C PHE A 277 -1.68 -6.19 6.20
N SER A 278 -1.26 -5.50 7.26
CA SER A 278 0.11 -4.99 7.36
C SER A 278 1.08 -5.86 8.15
N SER A 279 0.60 -6.87 8.90
CA SER A 279 1.49 -7.72 9.72
C SER A 279 2.49 -8.51 8.89
N THR A 280 2.14 -8.87 7.66
CA THR A 280 3.03 -9.56 6.71
C THR A 280 4.31 -8.79 6.44
N ASP A 281 4.22 -7.45 6.31
CA ASP A 281 5.38 -6.58 6.12
C ASP A 281 6.27 -6.50 7.38
N TYR A 282 5.68 -6.29 8.55
CA TYR A 282 6.45 -6.30 9.82
C TYR A 282 7.20 -7.62 10.03
N ILE A 283 6.55 -8.75 9.70
CA ILE A 283 7.16 -10.08 9.79
C ILE A 283 8.25 -10.24 8.74
N GLY A 284 8.02 -9.81 7.50
CA GLY A 284 9.00 -9.82 6.42
C GLY A 284 10.24 -9.00 6.76
N HIS A 285 10.07 -7.77 7.23
CA HIS A 285 11.16 -6.92 7.69
C HIS A 285 11.99 -7.55 8.79
N LYS A 286 11.36 -8.24 9.73
CA LYS A 286 12.05 -8.84 10.87
C LYS A 286 12.77 -10.15 10.52
N TYR A 287 12.12 -11.03 9.77
CA TYR A 287 12.57 -12.41 9.58
C TYR A 287 13.10 -12.71 8.17
N GLY A 288 12.72 -11.89 7.18
CA GLY A 288 13.07 -12.07 5.78
C GLY A 288 12.12 -12.99 5.01
N PRO A 289 12.07 -12.85 3.66
CA PRO A 289 11.07 -13.48 2.78
C PRO A 289 11.15 -15.01 2.73
N ASP A 290 12.29 -15.58 3.11
CA ASP A 290 12.55 -17.02 3.03
C ASP A 290 12.36 -17.74 4.38
N SER A 291 11.93 -17.01 5.43
CA SER A 291 11.79 -17.55 6.78
C SER A 291 10.49 -18.36 6.95
N GLU A 292 10.54 -19.31 7.90
CA GLU A 292 9.33 -20.06 8.32
C GLU A 292 8.28 -19.14 8.93
N GLN A 293 8.68 -18.02 9.55
CA GLN A 293 7.77 -17.01 10.09
C GLN A 293 6.95 -16.36 8.99
N VAL A 294 7.58 -15.98 7.87
CA VAL A 294 6.88 -15.44 6.70
C VAL A 294 5.93 -16.48 6.11
N LYS A 295 6.38 -17.72 5.90
CA LYS A 295 5.52 -18.81 5.45
C LYS A 295 4.29 -18.98 6.34
N SER A 296 4.49 -19.05 7.66
CA SER A 296 3.41 -19.17 8.65
C SER A 296 2.45 -17.98 8.60
N ALA A 297 2.97 -16.75 8.39
CA ALA A 297 2.15 -15.54 8.27
C ALA A 297 1.24 -15.58 7.02
N TYR A 298 1.73 -16.09 5.89
CA TYR A 298 0.92 -16.20 4.67
C TYR A 298 -0.10 -17.35 4.73
N ILE A 299 0.20 -18.45 5.42
CA ILE A 299 -0.79 -19.51 5.71
C ILE A 299 -1.90 -18.94 6.63
N ASN A 300 -1.55 -18.15 7.65
CA ASN A 300 -2.54 -17.47 8.48
C ASN A 300 -3.36 -16.46 7.67
N PHE A 301 -2.72 -15.69 6.78
CA PHE A 301 -3.43 -14.76 5.90
C PHE A 301 -4.43 -15.48 4.98
N ASP A 302 -4.07 -16.63 4.39
CA ASP A 302 -4.98 -17.44 3.58
C ASP A 302 -6.22 -17.89 4.38
N ASN A 303 -6.02 -18.29 5.64
CA ASN A 303 -7.13 -18.60 6.55
C ASN A 303 -7.99 -17.36 6.85
N ASN A 304 -7.37 -16.19 7.02
CA ASN A 304 -8.10 -14.94 7.22
C ASN A 304 -8.91 -14.55 5.98
N LEU A 305 -8.34 -14.72 4.79
CA LEU A 305 -9.05 -14.50 3.53
C LEU A 305 -10.25 -15.44 3.39
N ALA A 306 -10.09 -16.73 3.72
CA ALA A 306 -11.18 -17.70 3.73
C ALA A 306 -12.31 -17.29 4.72
N ARG A 307 -11.95 -16.82 5.92
CA ARG A 307 -12.90 -16.29 6.93
C ARG A 307 -13.61 -15.03 6.44
N LEU A 308 -12.91 -14.15 5.73
CA LEU A 308 -13.51 -12.95 5.15
C LEU A 308 -14.51 -13.31 4.06
N ILE A 309 -14.14 -14.18 3.11
CA ILE A 309 -15.03 -14.66 2.05
C ILE A 309 -16.27 -15.33 2.64
N GLN A 310 -16.11 -16.24 3.60
CA GLN A 310 -17.23 -16.88 4.28
C GLN A 310 -18.15 -15.85 4.95
N PHE A 311 -17.59 -14.87 5.66
CA PHE A 311 -18.37 -13.82 6.30
C PHE A 311 -19.17 -12.99 5.29
N LEU A 312 -18.57 -12.63 4.15
CA LEU A 312 -19.26 -11.91 3.09
C LEU A 312 -20.34 -12.75 2.42
N ASP A 313 -20.08 -14.04 2.16
CA ASP A 313 -21.08 -14.97 1.61
C ASP A 313 -22.31 -15.07 2.53
N GLU A 314 -22.11 -15.16 3.85
CA GLU A 314 -23.18 -15.32 4.85
C GLU A 314 -23.95 -14.02 5.14
N ASN A 315 -23.27 -12.86 5.15
CA ASN A 315 -23.84 -11.60 5.60
C ASN A 315 -24.26 -10.65 4.49
N ILE A 316 -23.59 -10.70 3.33
CA ILE A 316 -23.87 -9.83 2.16
C ILE A 316 -24.53 -10.65 1.04
N GLY A 317 -24.12 -11.91 0.89
CA GLY A 317 -24.53 -12.81 -0.18
C GLY A 317 -23.53 -12.85 -1.34
N LYS A 318 -23.31 -14.04 -1.89
CA LYS A 318 -22.30 -14.31 -2.94
C LYS A 318 -22.41 -13.40 -4.16
N ASP A 319 -23.62 -13.03 -4.53
CA ASP A 319 -23.92 -12.25 -5.72
C ASP A 319 -24.01 -10.73 -5.44
N ASN A 320 -23.67 -10.31 -4.22
CA ASN A 320 -23.83 -8.92 -3.77
C ASN A 320 -22.51 -8.25 -3.38
N TYR A 321 -21.37 -8.91 -3.56
CA TYR A 321 -20.08 -8.26 -3.36
C TYR A 321 -19.07 -8.59 -4.46
N GLN A 322 -18.12 -7.70 -4.63
CA GLN A 322 -16.92 -7.90 -5.43
C GLN A 322 -15.69 -7.68 -4.56
N MET A 323 -14.63 -8.44 -4.83
CA MET A 323 -13.36 -8.33 -4.11
C MET A 323 -12.21 -8.13 -5.09
N MET A 324 -11.31 -7.21 -4.78
CA MET A 324 -9.99 -7.09 -5.37
C MET A 324 -8.95 -7.43 -4.30
N LEU A 325 -7.91 -8.20 -4.65
CA LEU A 325 -6.77 -8.48 -3.78
C LEU A 325 -5.47 -8.21 -4.52
N THR A 326 -4.57 -7.42 -3.91
CA THR A 326 -3.22 -7.15 -4.43
C THR A 326 -2.23 -6.87 -3.29
N SER A 327 -1.03 -6.40 -3.63
CA SER A 327 -0.02 -5.93 -2.67
C SER A 327 0.53 -4.57 -3.08
N ASP A 328 0.99 -3.81 -2.09
CA ASP A 328 1.60 -2.49 -2.25
C ASP A 328 3.08 -2.54 -2.69
N HIS A 329 3.77 -3.65 -2.50
CA HIS A 329 5.11 -3.97 -2.98
C HIS A 329 5.50 -5.40 -2.62
N GLY A 330 6.63 -5.87 -3.16
CA GLY A 330 7.28 -7.11 -2.74
C GLY A 330 8.41 -6.87 -1.73
N ALA A 331 9.44 -7.73 -1.75
CA ALA A 331 10.60 -7.62 -0.86
C ALA A 331 11.85 -8.31 -1.42
N GLY A 332 13.02 -7.74 -1.14
CA GLY A 332 14.31 -8.32 -1.50
C GLY A 332 14.70 -9.51 -0.62
N THR A 333 15.66 -10.30 -1.09
CA THR A 333 16.22 -11.42 -0.32
C THR A 333 17.04 -10.90 0.88
N SER A 334 16.96 -11.59 2.01
CA SER A 334 17.72 -11.22 3.22
C SER A 334 19.23 -11.26 2.97
N PRO A 335 20.00 -10.28 3.49
CA PRO A 335 21.46 -10.23 3.29
C PRO A 335 22.20 -11.45 3.82
N ASN A 336 21.79 -12.02 4.97
CA ASN A 336 22.38 -13.26 5.50
C ASN A 336 22.19 -14.45 4.56
N LEU A 337 21.03 -14.58 3.91
CA LEU A 337 20.79 -15.65 2.94
C LEU A 337 21.63 -15.46 1.67
N ILE A 338 21.80 -14.22 1.22
CA ILE A 338 22.69 -13.89 0.10
C ILE A 338 24.13 -14.31 0.42
N GLU A 339 24.61 -13.99 1.64
CA GLU A 339 25.94 -14.37 2.11
C GLU A 339 26.08 -15.91 2.21
N GLU A 340 25.13 -16.59 2.83
CA GLU A 340 25.09 -18.06 2.96
C GLU A 340 25.14 -18.77 1.61
N LYS A 341 24.35 -18.30 0.65
CA LYS A 341 24.29 -18.87 -0.71
C LYS A 341 25.40 -18.39 -1.62
N LYS A 342 26.33 -17.56 -1.14
CA LYS A 342 27.44 -16.97 -1.91
C LYS A 342 26.96 -16.21 -3.16
N LEU A 343 25.80 -15.59 -3.06
CA LEU A 343 25.24 -14.74 -4.11
C LEU A 343 25.82 -13.31 -4.02
N LYS A 344 25.69 -12.55 -5.11
CA LYS A 344 26.05 -11.12 -5.10
C LYS A 344 24.88 -10.32 -4.54
N GLY A 345 25.16 -9.48 -3.56
CA GLY A 345 24.20 -8.64 -2.89
C GLY A 345 24.61 -8.27 -1.47
N GLY A 346 23.70 -7.71 -0.70
CA GLY A 346 23.95 -7.33 0.70
C GLY A 346 23.21 -6.06 1.10
N ASN A 347 23.78 -5.36 2.08
CA ASN A 347 23.21 -4.14 2.64
C ASN A 347 23.75 -2.89 1.95
N PHE A 348 22.86 -1.93 1.76
CA PHE A 348 23.19 -0.52 1.58
C PHE A 348 22.83 0.22 2.87
N ASN A 349 23.86 0.68 3.59
CA ASN A 349 23.69 1.48 4.82
C ASN A 349 23.70 2.97 4.46
N SER A 350 22.53 3.55 4.28
CA SER A 350 22.37 4.93 3.83
C SER A 350 23.01 5.97 4.76
N SER A 351 22.92 5.78 6.08
CA SER A 351 23.51 6.72 7.05
C SER A 351 25.05 6.74 6.95
N LYS A 352 25.66 5.57 6.81
CA LYS A 352 27.12 5.46 6.64
C LYS A 352 27.59 6.07 5.32
N VAL A 353 26.83 5.80 4.24
CA VAL A 353 27.14 6.36 2.92
C VAL A 353 26.98 7.88 2.91
N LEU A 354 25.91 8.42 3.52
CA LEU A 354 25.70 9.86 3.63
C LEU A 354 26.83 10.55 4.39
N SER A 355 27.24 10.00 5.54
CA SER A 355 28.35 10.57 6.32
C SER A 355 29.66 10.58 5.54
N LYS A 356 30.01 9.46 4.90
CA LYS A 356 31.21 9.37 4.06
C LYS A 356 31.15 10.34 2.88
N LEU A 357 30.00 10.40 2.18
CA LEU A 357 29.80 11.30 1.06
C LEU A 357 30.01 12.77 1.44
N ASN A 358 29.41 13.21 2.56
CA ASN A 358 29.60 14.58 3.05
C ASN A 358 31.06 14.87 3.43
N ASN A 359 31.78 13.93 4.07
CA ASN A 359 33.19 14.10 4.38
C ASN A 359 34.06 14.21 3.11
N ASP A 360 33.82 13.34 2.10
CA ASP A 360 34.55 13.38 0.84
C ASP A 360 34.29 14.67 0.04
N LEU A 361 33.04 15.18 0.10
CA LEU A 361 32.67 16.46 -0.52
C LEU A 361 33.29 17.64 0.23
N GLU A 362 33.36 17.62 1.57
CA GLU A 362 34.00 18.64 2.39
C GLU A 362 35.51 18.73 2.09
N LEU A 363 36.19 17.58 2.00
CA LEU A 363 37.60 17.53 1.60
C LEU A 363 37.85 18.14 0.22
N PHE A 364 36.90 18.02 -0.70
CA PHE A 364 37.03 18.50 -2.07
C PHE A 364 36.63 19.97 -2.24
N PHE A 365 35.52 20.40 -1.62
CA PHE A 365 34.94 21.75 -1.82
C PHE A 365 35.20 22.71 -0.64
N GLY A 366 35.70 22.19 0.51
CA GLY A 366 35.96 23.01 1.70
C GLY A 366 34.73 23.40 2.49
N VAL A 367 33.54 22.78 2.20
CA VAL A 367 32.27 23.09 2.86
C VAL A 367 31.59 21.80 3.31
N ASN A 368 31.18 21.79 4.58
CA ASN A 368 30.54 20.64 5.19
C ASN A 368 29.05 20.51 4.82
N ASN A 369 28.55 19.28 4.84
CA ASN A 369 27.13 18.95 4.68
C ASN A 369 26.49 19.61 3.44
N LEU A 370 27.14 19.51 2.28
CA LEU A 370 26.54 19.90 0.98
C LEU A 370 25.32 19.03 0.64
N ILE A 371 25.30 17.78 1.12
CA ILE A 371 24.10 16.96 1.11
C ILE A 371 23.38 17.17 2.44
N ALA A 372 22.25 17.87 2.40
CA ALA A 372 21.48 18.22 3.57
C ALA A 372 20.74 17.00 4.16
N ARG A 373 20.13 16.16 3.31
CA ARG A 373 19.31 15.01 3.74
C ARG A 373 19.40 13.86 2.75
N TYR A 374 19.02 12.68 3.26
CA TYR A 374 18.81 11.48 2.45
C TYR A 374 17.47 10.84 2.83
N SER A 375 16.66 10.44 1.84
CA SER A 375 15.44 9.65 2.01
C SER A 375 15.10 8.91 0.71
N ASN A 376 14.63 7.66 0.81
CA ASN A 376 14.07 6.90 -0.32
C ASN A 376 15.03 6.81 -1.53
N MET A 377 16.29 6.46 -1.34
CA MET A 377 17.32 6.41 -2.39
C MET A 377 17.66 7.80 -3.00
N GLN A 378 17.28 8.89 -2.37
CA GLN A 378 17.44 10.25 -2.87
C GLN A 378 18.27 11.11 -1.91
N PHE A 379 19.13 11.94 -2.47
CA PHE A 379 19.92 12.94 -1.76
C PHE A 379 19.37 14.33 -2.06
N TYR A 380 19.18 15.12 -1.01
CA TYR A 380 18.74 16.52 -1.05
C TYR A 380 19.95 17.42 -0.83
N LEU A 381 20.22 18.32 -1.78
CA LEU A 381 21.35 19.24 -1.71
C LEU A 381 20.96 20.53 -0.99
N ASP A 382 21.92 21.10 -0.26
CA ASP A 382 21.81 22.44 0.32
C ASP A 382 22.27 23.50 -0.70
N PHE A 383 21.33 24.02 -1.48
CA PHE A 383 21.61 25.03 -2.50
C PHE A 383 22.15 26.34 -1.92
N ASN A 384 21.78 26.73 -0.70
CA ASN A 384 22.31 27.93 -0.04
C ASN A 384 23.82 27.81 0.17
N LYS A 385 24.31 26.62 0.56
CA LYS A 385 25.74 26.37 0.70
C LYS A 385 26.44 26.30 -0.64
N ILE A 386 25.87 25.65 -1.64
CA ILE A 386 26.40 25.58 -3.01
C ILE A 386 26.60 26.99 -3.57
N ASP A 387 25.59 27.85 -3.48
CA ASP A 387 25.63 29.23 -3.97
C ASP A 387 26.63 30.07 -3.19
N SER A 388 26.79 29.86 -1.87
CA SER A 388 27.72 30.61 -1.04
C SER A 388 29.19 30.45 -1.45
N ILE A 389 29.54 29.28 -1.99
CA ILE A 389 30.90 28.99 -2.49
C ILE A 389 31.04 29.13 -4.01
N LYS A 390 29.99 29.61 -4.68
CA LYS A 390 29.97 29.93 -6.11
C LYS A 390 30.36 28.75 -7.02
N ILE A 391 29.99 27.55 -6.66
CA ILE A 391 30.10 26.35 -7.50
C ILE A 391 28.76 26.01 -8.15
N SER A 392 28.81 25.33 -9.28
CA SER A 392 27.59 24.92 -9.98
C SER A 392 27.04 23.62 -9.39
N PHE A 393 25.72 23.42 -9.51
CA PHE A 393 25.11 22.15 -9.23
C PHE A 393 25.76 20.97 -9.98
N ASP A 394 26.14 21.19 -11.24
CA ASP A 394 26.75 20.14 -12.06
C ASP A 394 28.13 19.69 -11.56
N GLU A 395 28.90 20.59 -10.97
CA GLU A 395 30.18 20.23 -10.33
C GLU A 395 29.95 19.36 -9.08
N VAL A 396 29.02 19.78 -8.22
CA VAL A 396 28.62 18.96 -7.03
C VAL A 396 28.07 17.62 -7.47
N TYR A 397 27.16 17.58 -8.45
CA TYR A 397 26.61 16.36 -8.99
C TYR A 397 27.68 15.41 -9.53
N LYS A 398 28.60 15.89 -10.39
CA LYS A 398 29.68 15.09 -10.97
C LYS A 398 30.56 14.46 -9.87
N LYS A 399 30.93 15.24 -8.87
CA LYS A 399 31.75 14.76 -7.77
C LYS A 399 30.97 13.74 -6.90
N THR A 400 29.73 14.04 -6.57
CA THR A 400 28.84 13.12 -5.85
C THR A 400 28.66 11.79 -6.61
N GLN A 401 28.41 11.86 -7.93
CA GLN A 401 28.30 10.69 -8.78
C GLN A 401 29.57 9.84 -8.77
N GLN A 402 30.76 10.47 -8.89
CA GLN A 402 32.04 9.78 -8.84
C GLN A 402 32.23 9.03 -7.53
N ILE A 403 31.90 9.65 -6.38
CA ILE A 403 32.03 9.04 -5.05
C ILE A 403 31.05 7.87 -4.91
N LEU A 404 29.78 8.07 -5.26
CA LEU A 404 28.73 7.06 -5.09
C LEU A 404 28.91 5.86 -6.02
N LEU A 405 29.47 6.02 -7.22
CA LEU A 405 29.76 4.89 -8.12
C LEU A 405 30.88 3.99 -7.62
N ASN A 406 31.72 4.46 -6.68
CA ASN A 406 32.72 3.64 -6.00
C ASN A 406 32.13 2.78 -4.86
N GLU A 407 30.88 3.02 -4.46
CA GLU A 407 30.18 2.15 -3.49
C GLU A 407 29.76 0.84 -4.16
N ASN A 408 30.17 -0.29 -3.54
CA ASN A 408 29.93 -1.63 -4.11
C ASN A 408 28.43 -1.93 -4.39
N SER A 409 27.52 -1.34 -3.61
CA SER A 409 26.07 -1.53 -3.71
C SER A 409 25.40 -0.69 -4.79
N VAL A 410 26.04 0.40 -5.25
CA VAL A 410 25.44 1.36 -6.19
C VAL A 410 25.68 0.89 -7.62
N LYS A 411 24.62 0.85 -8.42
CA LYS A 411 24.61 0.54 -9.86
C LYS A 411 24.73 1.79 -10.71
N SER A 412 23.93 2.81 -10.39
CA SER A 412 23.85 4.06 -11.15
C SER A 412 23.37 5.20 -10.29
N VAL A 413 23.74 6.41 -10.70
CA VAL A 413 23.42 7.68 -10.04
C VAL A 413 22.81 8.59 -11.08
N TYR A 414 21.68 9.19 -10.78
CA TYR A 414 20.90 10.03 -11.70
C TYR A 414 20.74 11.44 -11.14
N ASN A 415 20.94 12.41 -12.01
CA ASN A 415 20.51 13.78 -11.79
C ASN A 415 19.00 13.87 -12.08
N ILE A 416 18.21 14.16 -11.06
CA ILE A 416 16.75 14.22 -11.17
C ILE A 416 16.31 15.30 -12.14
N LYS A 417 16.96 16.46 -12.14
CA LYS A 417 16.62 17.59 -13.03
C LYS A 417 16.79 17.28 -14.53
N SER A 418 17.69 16.35 -14.86
CA SER A 418 17.99 15.99 -16.26
C SER A 418 17.41 14.65 -16.73
N LEU A 419 16.59 13.97 -15.89
CA LEU A 419 16.03 12.66 -16.23
C LEU A 419 15.22 12.66 -17.52
N ASN A 420 14.44 13.71 -17.77
CA ASN A 420 13.61 13.84 -18.99
C ASN A 420 14.45 14.03 -20.25
N LEU A 421 15.73 14.39 -20.14
CA LEU A 421 16.68 14.53 -21.25
C LEU A 421 17.42 13.22 -21.54
N SER A 422 17.25 12.20 -20.70
CA SER A 422 17.91 10.92 -20.85
C SER A 422 17.18 10.03 -21.85
N HIS A 423 17.92 9.13 -22.52
CA HIS A 423 17.28 8.07 -23.33
C HIS A 423 16.33 7.21 -22.46
N PRO A 424 15.11 6.94 -22.92
CA PRO A 424 14.08 6.28 -22.14
C PRO A 424 14.37 4.77 -21.99
N THR A 425 15.19 4.41 -21.02
CA THR A 425 15.31 3.02 -20.54
C THR A 425 14.16 2.66 -19.60
N ASN A 426 13.97 1.36 -19.31
CA ASN A 426 12.96 0.95 -18.33
C ASN A 426 13.20 1.60 -16.96
N ILE A 427 14.46 1.72 -16.53
CA ILE A 427 14.81 2.33 -15.24
C ILE A 427 14.49 3.82 -15.24
N THR A 428 14.86 4.57 -16.29
CA THR A 428 14.57 6.01 -16.35
C THR A 428 13.08 6.30 -16.40
N LYS A 429 12.28 5.47 -17.09
CA LYS A 429 10.81 5.57 -17.07
C LYS A 429 10.25 5.35 -15.66
N MET A 430 10.74 4.34 -14.94
CA MET A 430 10.30 4.08 -13.56
C MET A 430 10.72 5.21 -12.59
N LEU A 431 11.91 5.81 -12.80
CA LEU A 431 12.35 6.99 -12.05
C LEU A 431 11.44 8.20 -12.31
N ILE A 432 11.16 8.52 -13.59
CA ILE A 432 10.26 9.62 -13.97
C ILE A 432 8.88 9.44 -13.32
N ASN A 433 8.36 8.24 -13.31
CA ASN A 433 7.09 7.92 -12.66
C ASN A 433 7.14 8.03 -11.13
N GLY A 434 8.30 7.83 -10.51
CA GLY A 434 8.50 7.87 -9.06
C GLY A 434 8.83 9.24 -8.48
N ILE A 435 9.19 10.23 -9.33
CA ILE A 435 9.70 11.54 -8.94
C ILE A 435 8.62 12.61 -9.09
N GLN A 436 8.39 13.36 -8.02
CA GLN A 436 7.60 14.59 -8.03
C GLN A 436 8.54 15.76 -7.72
N THR A 437 8.59 16.73 -8.60
CA THR A 437 9.65 17.77 -8.65
C THR A 437 9.77 18.58 -7.35
N GLU A 438 8.65 18.89 -6.70
CA GLU A 438 8.63 19.73 -5.50
C GLU A 438 8.97 18.95 -4.21
N ARG A 439 8.87 17.60 -4.24
CA ARG A 439 9.04 16.74 -3.06
C ARG A 439 10.29 15.88 -3.12
N SER A 440 10.72 15.53 -4.32
CA SER A 440 11.89 14.66 -4.53
C SER A 440 13.21 15.36 -4.25
N GLY A 441 14.25 14.57 -3.95
CA GLY A 441 15.63 15.04 -3.84
C GLY A 441 16.20 15.58 -5.16
N ASP A 442 17.51 15.69 -5.24
CA ASP A 442 18.21 16.21 -6.42
C ASP A 442 18.99 15.11 -7.16
N ILE A 443 19.45 14.11 -6.42
CA ILE A 443 20.22 12.97 -6.92
C ILE A 443 19.54 11.68 -6.49
N PHE A 444 19.32 10.76 -7.41
CA PHE A 444 18.75 9.44 -7.14
C PHE A 444 19.79 8.34 -7.39
N ILE A 445 19.88 7.36 -6.50
CA ILE A 445 20.71 6.17 -6.68
C ILE A 445 19.87 4.94 -6.97
N VAL A 446 20.39 4.08 -7.83
CA VAL A 446 19.85 2.75 -8.08
C VAL A 446 20.85 1.72 -7.56
N LEU A 447 20.38 0.82 -6.71
CA LEU A 447 21.22 -0.25 -6.18
C LEU A 447 21.42 -1.39 -7.19
N LYS A 448 22.51 -2.13 -7.05
CA LYS A 448 22.73 -3.39 -7.81
C LYS A 448 21.75 -4.47 -7.36
N PRO A 449 21.47 -5.48 -8.22
CA PRO A 449 20.61 -6.60 -7.83
C PRO A 449 21.07 -7.25 -6.53
N GLY A 450 20.12 -7.62 -5.68
CA GLY A 450 20.41 -8.26 -4.39
C GLY A 450 20.90 -7.33 -3.29
N TYR A 451 21.12 -6.03 -3.56
CA TYR A 451 21.36 -5.04 -2.50
C TYR A 451 20.04 -4.39 -2.10
N ILE A 452 19.85 -4.26 -0.78
CA ILE A 452 18.69 -3.59 -0.18
C ILE A 452 19.13 -2.51 0.79
N GLU A 453 18.35 -1.44 0.93
CA GLU A 453 18.56 -0.45 1.98
C GLU A 453 18.13 -1.04 3.33
N TRP A 454 19.11 -1.54 4.07
CA TRP A 454 18.90 -2.23 5.34
C TRP A 454 20.14 -2.15 6.22
N SER A 455 19.95 -2.09 7.52
CA SER A 455 21.08 -1.99 8.48
C SER A 455 21.46 -3.32 9.15
N SER A 456 20.57 -4.32 9.08
CA SER A 456 20.77 -5.64 9.70
C SER A 456 21.13 -6.71 8.67
N LYS A 457 21.82 -7.77 9.08
CA LYS A 457 22.02 -8.96 8.23
C LYS A 457 20.75 -9.81 8.13
N GLN A 458 19.92 -9.84 9.18
CA GLN A 458 18.65 -10.56 9.20
C GLN A 458 17.51 -9.64 8.77
N GLY A 459 16.45 -10.24 8.21
CA GLY A 459 15.29 -9.51 7.73
C GLY A 459 15.46 -9.02 6.31
N THR A 460 14.57 -8.12 5.87
CA THR A 460 14.57 -7.60 4.50
C THR A 460 14.07 -6.17 4.43
N SER A 461 14.22 -5.58 3.26
CA SER A 461 13.63 -4.31 2.85
C SER A 461 13.21 -4.38 1.38
N HIS A 462 12.66 -3.29 0.88
CA HIS A 462 12.12 -3.11 -0.47
C HIS A 462 12.44 -1.69 -0.97
N GLY A 463 11.94 -1.30 -2.13
CA GLY A 463 12.14 0.04 -2.69
C GLY A 463 12.89 0.03 -4.02
N THR A 464 13.27 -1.13 -4.55
CA THR A 464 14.01 -1.25 -5.80
C THR A 464 13.09 -1.42 -7.01
N HIS A 465 13.68 -1.39 -8.22
CA HIS A 465 12.98 -1.62 -9.49
C HIS A 465 12.97 -3.11 -9.92
N TYR A 466 13.53 -3.98 -9.11
CA TYR A 466 13.64 -5.41 -9.47
C TYR A 466 12.32 -6.15 -9.22
N ASN A 467 12.12 -7.23 -9.95
CA ASN A 467 10.88 -8.04 -9.88
C ASN A 467 10.51 -8.50 -8.47
N TYR A 468 11.49 -8.72 -7.60
CA TYR A 468 11.20 -9.13 -6.24
C TYR A 468 10.49 -8.04 -5.41
N ASP A 469 10.58 -6.75 -5.82
CA ASP A 469 9.86 -5.64 -5.21
C ASP A 469 8.64 -5.20 -6.04
N THR A 470 8.70 -5.35 -7.37
CA THR A 470 7.70 -4.78 -8.28
C THR A 470 6.62 -5.76 -8.72
N HIS A 471 6.88 -7.08 -8.72
CA HIS A 471 5.92 -8.09 -9.17
C HIS A 471 5.05 -8.57 -8.00
N VAL A 472 3.77 -8.25 -8.07
CA VAL A 472 2.77 -8.51 -7.03
C VAL A 472 1.60 -9.32 -7.57
N PRO A 473 0.87 -10.09 -6.74
CA PRO A 473 -0.34 -10.76 -7.18
C PRO A 473 -1.49 -9.75 -7.36
N LEU A 474 -2.43 -10.07 -8.26
CA LEU A 474 -3.68 -9.33 -8.41
C LEU A 474 -4.82 -10.28 -8.75
N PHE A 475 -5.87 -10.24 -7.94
CA PHE A 475 -7.09 -11.02 -8.11
C PHE A 475 -8.31 -10.12 -8.12
N PHE A 476 -9.32 -10.52 -8.91
CA PHE A 476 -10.68 -10.03 -8.82
C PHE A 476 -11.62 -11.22 -8.63
N TYR A 477 -12.60 -11.12 -7.72
CA TYR A 477 -13.48 -12.21 -7.36
C TYR A 477 -14.87 -11.68 -6.98
N GLY A 478 -15.92 -12.48 -7.16
CA GLY A 478 -17.27 -12.21 -6.70
C GLY A 478 -18.27 -11.97 -7.83
N ALA A 479 -19.29 -11.21 -7.53
CA ALA A 479 -20.44 -11.00 -8.41
C ALA A 479 -20.04 -10.49 -9.80
N ASN A 480 -20.55 -11.11 -10.86
CA ASN A 480 -20.28 -10.80 -12.27
C ASN A 480 -18.80 -10.86 -12.72
N ILE A 481 -17.94 -11.49 -11.93
CA ILE A 481 -16.56 -11.77 -12.30
C ILE A 481 -16.45 -13.23 -12.75
N SER A 482 -15.99 -13.45 -13.99
CA SER A 482 -15.77 -14.81 -14.51
C SER A 482 -14.37 -15.29 -14.20
N SER A 483 -14.23 -16.59 -13.91
CA SER A 483 -12.91 -17.20 -13.75
C SER A 483 -12.05 -17.07 -15.01
N LYS A 484 -10.87 -16.48 -14.83
CA LYS A 484 -9.89 -16.30 -15.93
C LYS A 484 -8.48 -16.14 -15.37
N ILE A 485 -7.51 -16.76 -16.01
CA ILE A 485 -6.09 -16.44 -15.82
C ILE A 485 -5.69 -15.41 -16.88
N ASN A 486 -5.20 -14.26 -16.46
CA ASN A 486 -4.70 -13.20 -17.32
C ASN A 486 -3.17 -13.15 -17.24
N TYR A 487 -2.50 -13.35 -18.39
CA TYR A 487 -1.04 -13.29 -18.54
C TYR A 487 -0.56 -11.94 -19.11
N ASP A 488 -1.48 -11.06 -19.51
CA ASP A 488 -1.12 -9.74 -20.01
C ASP A 488 -0.39 -8.95 -18.93
N LYS A 489 0.52 -8.07 -19.35
CA LYS A 489 1.15 -7.14 -18.43
C LYS A 489 0.13 -6.13 -17.92
N VAL A 490 -0.04 -6.09 -16.62
CA VAL A 490 -0.91 -5.14 -15.90
C VAL A 490 -0.03 -4.22 -15.07
N CYS A 491 -0.27 -2.92 -15.12
CA CYS A 491 0.34 -1.96 -14.21
C CYS A 491 -0.54 -1.80 -12.95
N ILE A 492 0.07 -1.52 -11.82
CA ILE A 492 -0.67 -1.31 -10.58
C ILE A 492 -1.68 -0.16 -10.70
N SER A 493 -1.37 0.85 -11.52
CA SER A 493 -2.27 1.97 -11.83
C SER A 493 -3.55 1.57 -12.60
N ASP A 494 -3.60 0.36 -13.17
CA ASP A 494 -4.77 -0.13 -13.90
C ASP A 494 -5.90 -0.60 -12.96
N ILE A 495 -5.61 -0.70 -11.66
CA ILE A 495 -6.58 -1.17 -10.66
C ILE A 495 -7.69 -0.13 -10.44
N ALA A 496 -7.35 1.14 -10.19
CA ALA A 496 -8.37 2.16 -9.93
C ALA A 496 -9.38 2.33 -11.08
N PRO A 497 -8.98 2.45 -12.37
CA PRO A 497 -9.95 2.52 -13.45
C PRO A 497 -10.78 1.22 -13.61
N THR A 498 -10.21 0.05 -13.25
CA THR A 498 -10.96 -1.21 -13.22
C THR A 498 -12.02 -1.19 -12.11
N LEU A 499 -11.66 -0.76 -10.88
CA LEU A 499 -12.59 -0.57 -9.77
C LEU A 499 -13.65 0.47 -10.11
N SER A 500 -13.28 1.55 -10.81
CA SER A 500 -14.23 2.57 -11.26
C SER A 500 -15.32 1.96 -12.16
N ILE A 501 -14.96 1.07 -13.09
CA ILE A 501 -15.93 0.38 -13.95
C ILE A 501 -16.80 -0.57 -13.10
N LEU A 502 -16.21 -1.35 -12.18
CA LEU A 502 -16.95 -2.25 -11.30
C LEU A 502 -18.00 -1.50 -10.47
N MET A 503 -17.67 -0.34 -9.94
CA MET A 503 -18.57 0.52 -9.16
C MET A 503 -19.44 1.45 -10.03
N GLY A 504 -19.15 1.53 -11.35
CA GLY A 504 -19.87 2.40 -12.28
C GLY A 504 -19.68 3.89 -12.01
N VAL A 505 -18.47 4.29 -11.60
CA VAL A 505 -18.09 5.68 -11.33
C VAL A 505 -17.09 6.19 -12.35
N GLY A 506 -16.84 7.51 -12.36
CA GLY A 506 -15.77 8.11 -13.15
C GLY A 506 -14.38 7.65 -12.69
N PHE A 507 -13.38 7.72 -13.58
CA PHE A 507 -12.00 7.49 -13.17
C PHE A 507 -11.51 8.62 -12.25
N PRO A 508 -10.58 8.35 -11.31
CA PRO A 508 -9.90 9.41 -10.58
C PRO A 508 -9.35 10.48 -11.51
N ASN A 509 -9.39 11.74 -11.08
CA ASN A 509 -9.12 12.91 -11.95
C ASN A 509 -7.71 12.90 -12.59
N ALA A 510 -6.75 12.21 -12.00
CA ALA A 510 -5.39 12.09 -12.50
C ALA A 510 -5.01 10.66 -12.92
N CYS A 511 -6.01 9.79 -13.16
CA CYS A 511 -5.80 8.40 -13.55
C CYS A 511 -5.08 8.31 -14.90
N THR A 512 -3.98 7.56 -14.92
CA THR A 512 -3.18 7.27 -16.13
C THR A 512 -3.23 5.79 -16.53
N GLY A 513 -3.80 4.94 -15.67
CA GLY A 513 -3.99 3.52 -15.91
C GLY A 513 -5.14 3.23 -16.86
N ASN A 514 -5.22 1.99 -17.32
CA ASN A 514 -6.27 1.50 -18.20
C ASN A 514 -7.07 0.38 -17.51
N PRO A 515 -8.37 0.28 -17.75
CA PRO A 515 -9.16 -0.83 -17.23
C PRO A 515 -8.64 -2.19 -17.71
N ILE A 516 -8.55 -3.15 -16.81
CA ILE A 516 -8.05 -4.49 -17.10
C ILE A 516 -9.11 -5.28 -17.88
N LYS A 517 -8.77 -5.68 -19.10
CA LYS A 517 -9.69 -6.39 -20.00
C LYS A 517 -10.07 -7.76 -19.44
N GLY A 518 -11.38 -8.05 -19.47
CA GLY A 518 -11.91 -9.36 -19.09
C GLY A 518 -12.06 -9.59 -17.59
N VAL A 519 -12.02 -8.54 -16.78
CA VAL A 519 -12.43 -8.60 -15.36
C VAL A 519 -13.96 -8.68 -15.26
N LEU A 520 -14.66 -7.92 -16.07
CA LEU A 520 -16.13 -8.03 -16.21
C LEU A 520 -16.51 -9.05 -17.29
N LYS A 521 -17.67 -9.69 -17.09
CA LYS A 521 -18.35 -10.53 -18.11
C LYS A 521 -18.74 -9.72 -19.32
#